data_121de055cb11ba9f51e7e513abbdc94e
#
_entry.id   121de055cb11ba9f51e7e513abbdc94e
#
_cell.length_a   1.000
_cell.length_b   1.000
_cell.length_c   1.000
_cell.angle_alpha   90.00
_cell.angle_beta   90.00
_cell.angle_gamma   90.00
#
_symmetry.space_group_name_H-M   'P 1'
#
loop_
_entity.id
_entity.type
_entity.pdbx_description
1 polymer ?
#
loop_
_entity_poly.entity_id
_entity_poly.type
_entity_poly.pdbx_seq_one_letter_code
_entity_poly.pdbx_strand_id
1 'polypeptide(L)'
;MTDGTGALVFVKSLLAEYLSEKYGISVPAEKGVLGRLEEPSPEELEDSFARYAGDVTASRAEATAWHLTGTPETDGYKDLVTLMVPADKLRSCAKDHGVSVTELLCAAMMQAILELQAEKVPNPRHRKPVKVLLPVNLRKLFPSKTLRNFASYITPEIDPRLGACSFQELCALVHHKMGLENNRWTMRAKFAANVASERSPVLRVMPLFIKNIAMKAVFDTVGECKSCLCLSNLGRVELPEVMMPYVRRMDFIIGVQAKAPHNCGVVTWGDTAYINCIRSIREPELEYHFYRVLHRLGLPVKVESNMR
;
A
#
# COMPACT_ATOMS: atom_id res chain seq x y z
N MET A 1 -5.02 -12.12 -11.59
CA MET A 1 -4.41 -10.91 -10.95
C MET A 1 -4.40 -11.16 -9.46
N THR A 2 -3.27 -10.91 -8.76
CA THR A 2 -3.10 -11.13 -7.32
C THR A 2 -2.82 -9.80 -6.60
N ASP A 3 -2.98 -9.79 -5.27
CA ASP A 3 -2.56 -8.68 -4.40
C ASP A 3 -1.20 -8.96 -3.74
N GLY A 4 -0.74 -8.06 -2.86
CA GLY A 4 0.54 -8.22 -2.16
C GLY A 4 0.65 -9.51 -1.34
N THR A 5 -0.46 -10.01 -0.79
CA THR A 5 -0.47 -11.27 -0.04
C THR A 5 -0.25 -12.48 -0.96
N GLY A 6 -1.01 -12.55 -2.06
CA GLY A 6 -0.84 -13.63 -3.03
C GLY A 6 0.51 -13.56 -3.76
N ALA A 7 1.02 -12.35 -4.06
CA ALA A 7 2.37 -12.18 -4.61
C ALA A 7 3.45 -12.67 -3.62
N LEU A 8 3.29 -12.42 -2.33
CA LEU A 8 4.22 -12.91 -1.30
C LEU A 8 4.22 -14.44 -1.22
N VAL A 9 3.04 -15.08 -1.29
CA VAL A 9 2.91 -16.54 -1.34
C VAL A 9 3.64 -17.11 -2.56
N PHE A 10 3.44 -16.49 -3.73
CA PHE A 10 4.14 -16.88 -4.96
C PHE A 10 5.66 -16.78 -4.83
N VAL A 11 6.18 -15.65 -4.33
CA VAL A 11 7.62 -15.45 -4.16
C VAL A 11 8.22 -16.43 -3.16
N LYS A 12 7.52 -16.72 -2.05
CA LYS A 12 7.98 -17.72 -1.06
C LYS A 12 8.07 -19.11 -1.67
N SER A 13 7.04 -19.52 -2.42
CA SER A 13 7.01 -20.84 -3.06
C SER A 13 8.07 -20.97 -4.14
N LEU A 14 8.25 -19.94 -4.98
CA LEU A 14 9.31 -19.91 -5.98
C LEU A 14 10.71 -19.98 -5.34
N LEU A 15 10.91 -19.25 -4.23
CA LEU A 15 12.17 -19.28 -3.48
C LEU A 15 12.41 -20.66 -2.86
N ALA A 16 11.37 -21.30 -2.33
CA ALA A 16 11.46 -22.66 -1.78
C ALA A 16 11.94 -23.66 -2.84
N GLU A 17 11.35 -23.62 -4.04
CA GLU A 17 11.78 -24.48 -5.16
C GLU A 17 13.23 -24.16 -5.58
N TYR A 18 13.58 -22.90 -5.72
CA TYR A 18 14.93 -22.49 -6.06
C TYR A 18 15.98 -23.00 -5.05
N LEU A 19 15.67 -22.90 -3.74
CA LEU A 19 16.58 -23.35 -2.70
C LEU A 19 16.67 -24.89 -2.66
N SER A 20 15.55 -25.59 -2.90
CA SER A 20 15.52 -27.05 -3.00
C SER A 20 16.39 -27.55 -4.15
N GLU A 21 16.25 -26.98 -5.33
CA GLU A 21 17.04 -27.34 -6.51
C GLU A 21 18.54 -26.99 -6.35
N LYS A 22 18.84 -25.82 -5.81
CA LYS A 22 20.22 -25.33 -5.72
C LYS A 22 21.02 -25.95 -4.59
N TYR A 23 20.39 -26.19 -3.45
CA TYR A 23 21.07 -26.62 -2.22
C TYR A 23 20.63 -27.99 -1.70
N GLY A 24 19.69 -28.64 -2.38
CA GLY A 24 19.19 -29.97 -1.99
C GLY A 24 18.41 -29.97 -0.67
N ILE A 25 17.89 -28.82 -0.23
CA ILE A 25 17.13 -28.72 1.02
C ILE A 25 15.66 -29.06 0.79
N SER A 26 15.04 -29.76 1.75
CA SER A 26 13.58 -29.97 1.74
C SER A 26 12.89 -28.83 2.48
N VAL A 27 12.06 -28.09 1.77
CA VAL A 27 11.31 -26.96 2.36
C VAL A 27 9.87 -27.38 2.65
N PRO A 28 9.39 -27.27 3.91
CA PRO A 28 8.03 -27.65 4.27
C PRO A 28 7.00 -26.65 3.69
N ALA A 29 5.81 -27.17 3.35
CA ALA A 29 4.66 -26.34 2.91
C ALA A 29 3.99 -25.67 4.12
N GLU A 30 4.63 -24.63 4.64
CA GLU A 30 4.18 -23.85 5.79
C GLU A 30 4.50 -22.36 5.62
N LYS A 31 3.97 -21.51 6.50
CA LYS A 31 4.22 -20.05 6.51
C LYS A 31 3.98 -19.38 5.15
N GLY A 32 3.05 -19.93 4.34
CA GLY A 32 2.68 -19.42 3.02
C GLY A 32 3.57 -19.91 1.87
N VAL A 33 4.36 -20.96 2.07
CA VAL A 33 4.95 -21.78 1.00
C VAL A 33 3.91 -22.80 0.58
N LEU A 34 3.60 -22.88 -0.71
CA LEU A 34 2.68 -23.89 -1.28
C LEU A 34 3.42 -25.21 -1.53
N GLY A 35 2.72 -26.31 -1.32
CA GLY A 35 3.24 -27.65 -1.63
C GLY A 35 3.41 -27.85 -3.14
N ARG A 36 4.56 -28.34 -3.58
CA ARG A 36 4.89 -28.54 -5.01
C ARG A 36 3.91 -29.44 -5.75
N LEU A 37 3.41 -30.48 -5.07
CA LEU A 37 2.54 -31.49 -5.65
C LEU A 37 1.07 -31.35 -5.24
N GLU A 38 0.75 -30.32 -4.46
CA GLU A 38 -0.62 -30.06 -4.05
C GLU A 38 -1.40 -29.39 -5.20
N GLU A 39 -2.53 -29.97 -5.55
CA GLU A 39 -3.45 -29.32 -6.49
C GLU A 39 -4.06 -28.09 -5.81
N PRO A 40 -4.15 -26.95 -6.56
CA PRO A 40 -4.75 -25.76 -5.99
C PRO A 40 -6.21 -26.01 -5.60
N SER A 41 -6.57 -25.66 -4.37
CA SER A 41 -7.95 -25.80 -3.93
C SER A 41 -8.86 -24.78 -4.69
N PRO A 42 -10.13 -25.14 -4.95
CA PRO A 42 -11.08 -24.20 -5.55
C PRO A 42 -11.21 -22.88 -4.79
N GLU A 43 -11.01 -22.89 -3.47
CA GLU A 43 -11.03 -21.70 -2.60
C GLU A 43 -9.89 -20.72 -2.89
N GLU A 44 -8.72 -21.21 -3.33
CA GLU A 44 -7.57 -20.37 -3.70
C GLU A 44 -7.82 -19.59 -4.99
N LEU A 45 -8.64 -20.14 -5.88
CA LEU A 45 -8.99 -19.56 -7.18
C LEU A 45 -10.30 -18.75 -7.14
N GLU A 46 -10.99 -18.74 -5.99
CA GLU A 46 -12.29 -18.12 -5.83
C GLU A 46 -12.25 -16.59 -6.01
N ASP A 47 -13.28 -16.04 -6.64
CA ASP A 47 -13.57 -14.60 -6.60
C ASP A 47 -14.31 -14.24 -5.30
N SER A 48 -13.54 -13.94 -4.26
CA SER A 48 -14.10 -13.60 -2.96
C SER A 48 -14.85 -12.27 -2.95
N PHE A 49 -14.60 -11.35 -3.86
CA PHE A 49 -15.43 -10.15 -4.01
C PHE A 49 -16.86 -10.52 -4.41
N ALA A 50 -17.01 -11.38 -5.41
CA ALA A 50 -18.32 -11.83 -5.86
C ALA A 50 -19.07 -12.62 -4.77
N ARG A 51 -18.34 -13.40 -3.94
CA ARG A 51 -18.89 -14.17 -2.82
C ARG A 51 -19.44 -13.29 -1.71
N TYR A 52 -18.71 -12.23 -1.33
CA TYR A 52 -19.05 -11.41 -0.16
C TYR A 52 -19.76 -10.10 -0.49
N ALA A 53 -19.95 -9.75 -1.77
CA ALA A 53 -20.71 -8.56 -2.16
C ALA A 53 -22.15 -8.60 -1.63
N GLY A 54 -22.62 -7.44 -1.15
CA GLY A 54 -24.02 -7.23 -0.73
C GLY A 54 -24.71 -6.28 -1.69
N ASP A 55 -25.97 -5.96 -1.39
CA ASP A 55 -26.81 -5.07 -2.21
C ASP A 55 -26.59 -3.59 -1.84
N VAL A 56 -26.06 -3.31 -0.65
CA VAL A 56 -25.76 -1.93 -0.20
C VAL A 56 -24.41 -1.49 -0.75
N THR A 57 -24.40 -0.36 -1.46
CA THR A 57 -23.20 0.24 -2.05
C THR A 57 -22.85 1.57 -1.37
N ALA A 58 -21.55 1.83 -1.19
CA ALA A 58 -21.07 3.12 -0.72
C ALA A 58 -20.84 4.10 -1.88
N SER A 59 -21.02 5.41 -1.61
CA SER A 59 -20.63 6.45 -2.56
C SER A 59 -19.13 6.43 -2.81
N ARG A 60 -18.75 6.74 -4.06
CA ARG A 60 -17.35 6.87 -4.48
C ARG A 60 -16.90 8.31 -4.63
N ALA A 61 -17.79 9.27 -4.34
CA ALA A 61 -17.47 10.69 -4.43
C ALA A 61 -16.50 11.07 -3.31
N GLU A 62 -15.31 11.48 -3.67
CA GLU A 62 -14.26 11.94 -2.76
C GLU A 62 -13.63 13.22 -3.31
N ALA A 63 -13.18 14.12 -2.41
CA ALA A 63 -12.46 15.33 -2.82
C ALA A 63 -11.12 14.95 -3.47
N THR A 64 -10.68 15.73 -4.46
CA THR A 64 -9.39 15.54 -5.13
C THR A 64 -8.24 15.81 -4.17
N ALA A 65 -7.30 14.88 -4.09
CA ALA A 65 -6.09 15.00 -3.30
C ALA A 65 -5.07 15.97 -3.95
N TRP A 66 -4.11 16.42 -3.17
CA TRP A 66 -2.93 17.11 -3.71
C TRP A 66 -2.03 16.10 -4.44
N HIS A 67 -1.55 16.47 -5.62
CA HIS A 67 -0.59 15.66 -6.37
C HIS A 67 0.71 16.44 -6.50
N LEU A 68 1.80 15.78 -6.08
CA LEU A 68 3.14 16.28 -6.32
C LEU A 68 3.45 16.13 -7.81
N THR A 69 3.95 17.21 -8.40
CA THR A 69 4.44 17.24 -9.78
C THR A 69 5.93 17.50 -9.78
N GLY A 70 6.64 16.99 -10.78
CA GLY A 70 8.07 17.16 -10.93
C GLY A 70 8.52 16.81 -12.35
N THR A 71 9.84 16.79 -12.56
CA THR A 71 10.45 16.44 -13.84
C THR A 71 10.44 14.91 -14.03
N PRO A 72 9.74 14.37 -15.03
CA PRO A 72 9.73 12.92 -15.26
C PRO A 72 11.13 12.36 -15.48
N GLU A 73 11.39 11.17 -14.95
CA GLU A 73 12.60 10.43 -15.27
C GLU A 73 12.62 9.95 -16.72
N THR A 74 13.81 9.91 -17.29
CA THR A 74 14.05 9.43 -18.66
C THR A 74 13.98 7.90 -18.72
N ASP A 75 13.70 7.36 -19.89
CA ASP A 75 13.78 5.93 -20.21
C ASP A 75 12.92 5.02 -19.32
N GLY A 76 11.89 5.60 -18.70
CA GLY A 76 11.03 4.85 -17.77
C GLY A 76 11.71 4.44 -16.46
N TYR A 77 12.90 5.00 -16.18
CA TYR A 77 13.62 4.75 -14.93
C TYR A 77 12.78 5.09 -13.71
N LYS A 78 13.00 4.37 -12.63
CA LYS A 78 12.34 4.62 -11.34
C LYS A 78 13.41 4.72 -10.26
N ASP A 79 13.41 5.84 -9.58
CA ASP A 79 14.24 6.01 -8.39
C ASP A 79 13.64 5.28 -7.21
N LEU A 80 14.48 4.59 -6.48
CA LEU A 80 14.15 3.87 -5.27
C LEU A 80 15.00 4.38 -4.13
N VAL A 81 14.36 4.83 -3.07
CA VAL A 81 15.00 5.16 -1.78
C VAL A 81 14.45 4.22 -0.73
N THR A 82 15.32 3.43 -0.13
CA THR A 82 14.98 2.52 0.96
C THR A 82 15.44 3.10 2.29
N LEU A 83 14.48 3.33 3.17
CA LEU A 83 14.72 3.73 4.56
C LEU A 83 14.67 2.47 5.44
N MET A 84 15.78 2.14 6.08
CA MET A 84 15.88 0.98 6.97
C MET A 84 15.81 1.45 8.41
N VAL A 85 14.87 0.89 9.17
CA VAL A 85 14.62 1.24 10.57
C VAL A 85 14.58 -0.04 11.39
N PRO A 86 15.24 -0.11 12.57
CA PRO A 86 15.07 -1.23 13.48
C PRO A 86 13.60 -1.44 13.85
N ALA A 87 13.09 -2.65 13.66
CA ALA A 87 11.66 -2.95 13.79
C ALA A 87 11.15 -2.79 15.22
N ASP A 88 11.98 -3.04 16.21
CA ASP A 88 11.69 -2.83 17.64
C ASP A 88 11.50 -1.34 17.95
N LYS A 89 12.40 -0.49 17.46
CA LYS A 89 12.33 0.98 17.63
C LYS A 89 11.10 1.56 16.96
N LEU A 90 10.82 1.11 15.72
CA LEU A 90 9.64 1.55 14.99
C LEU A 90 8.33 1.15 15.72
N ARG A 91 8.30 -0.07 16.29
CA ARG A 91 7.16 -0.56 17.07
C ARG A 91 6.99 0.19 18.38
N SER A 92 8.10 0.46 19.10
CA SER A 92 8.07 1.25 20.33
C SER A 92 7.54 2.65 20.06
N CYS A 93 8.10 3.34 19.07
CA CYS A 93 7.63 4.67 18.67
C CYS A 93 6.12 4.68 18.32
N ALA A 94 5.64 3.69 17.61
CA ALA A 94 4.20 3.59 17.30
C ALA A 94 3.37 3.42 18.59
N LYS A 95 3.83 2.59 19.52
CA LYS A 95 3.16 2.38 20.81
C LYS A 95 3.15 3.64 21.67
N ASP A 96 4.23 4.41 21.69
CA ASP A 96 4.33 5.66 22.45
C ASP A 96 3.33 6.72 21.94
N HIS A 97 2.98 6.67 20.65
CA HIS A 97 1.93 7.50 20.05
C HIS A 97 0.51 6.88 20.10
N GLY A 98 0.36 5.68 20.69
CA GLY A 98 -0.92 4.99 20.80
C GLY A 98 -1.47 4.43 19.51
N VAL A 99 -0.62 4.15 18.50
CA VAL A 99 -1.04 3.72 17.16
C VAL A 99 -0.27 2.47 16.68
N SER A 100 -0.73 1.85 15.62
CA SER A 100 0.01 0.78 14.94
C SER A 100 1.15 1.35 14.08
N VAL A 101 2.12 0.50 13.70
CA VAL A 101 3.22 0.87 12.80
C VAL A 101 2.70 1.44 11.48
N THR A 102 1.64 0.86 10.91
CA THR A 102 1.05 1.36 9.66
C THR A 102 0.46 2.76 9.83
N GLU A 103 -0.22 2.99 10.94
CA GLU A 103 -0.82 4.29 11.27
C GLU A 103 0.27 5.35 11.54
N LEU A 104 1.33 4.99 12.26
CA LEU A 104 2.47 5.88 12.49
C LEU A 104 3.13 6.31 11.18
N LEU A 105 3.44 5.33 10.30
CA LEU A 105 4.07 5.60 9.01
C LEU A 105 3.15 6.42 8.09
N CYS A 106 1.85 6.18 8.15
CA CYS A 106 0.86 6.98 7.43
C CYS A 106 0.85 8.42 7.93
N ALA A 107 0.78 8.64 9.24
CA ALA A 107 0.83 9.98 9.84
C ALA A 107 2.15 10.70 9.51
N ALA A 108 3.28 9.99 9.56
CA ALA A 108 4.59 10.54 9.18
C ALA A 108 4.65 10.93 7.69
N MET A 109 4.07 10.12 6.81
CA MET A 109 3.98 10.44 5.38
C MET A 109 3.04 11.63 5.14
N MET A 110 1.90 11.68 5.81
CA MET A 110 0.98 12.84 5.73
C MET A 110 1.67 14.12 6.20
N GLN A 111 2.44 14.08 7.30
CA GLN A 111 3.23 15.21 7.79
C GLN A 111 4.26 15.66 6.74
N ALA A 112 4.99 14.72 6.14
CA ALA A 112 5.96 15.02 5.08
C ALA A 112 5.31 15.71 3.87
N ILE A 113 4.14 15.23 3.44
CA ILE A 113 3.39 15.84 2.33
C ILE A 113 2.88 17.24 2.71
N LEU A 114 2.41 17.44 3.94
CA LEU A 114 1.95 18.74 4.41
C LEU A 114 3.08 19.78 4.42
N GLU A 115 4.27 19.40 4.91
CA GLU A 115 5.47 20.25 4.91
C GLU A 115 5.89 20.60 3.48
N LEU A 116 6.00 19.61 2.61
CA LEU A 116 6.35 19.83 1.21
C LEU A 116 5.30 20.68 0.46
N GLN A 117 4.00 20.42 0.71
CA GLN A 117 2.95 21.25 0.13
C GLN A 117 3.03 22.72 0.62
N ALA A 118 3.37 22.92 1.89
CA ALA A 118 3.52 24.26 2.45
C ALA A 118 4.65 25.04 1.80
N GLU A 119 5.75 24.38 1.42
CA GLU A 119 6.88 24.96 0.70
C GLU A 119 6.49 25.28 -0.75
N LYS A 120 5.84 24.33 -1.46
CA LYS A 120 5.46 24.50 -2.87
C LYS A 120 4.23 25.38 -3.09
N VAL A 121 3.33 25.48 -2.10
CA VAL A 121 2.09 26.25 -2.14
C VAL A 121 2.01 27.16 -0.90
N PRO A 122 2.72 28.32 -0.92
CA PRO A 122 2.79 29.22 0.24
C PRO A 122 1.42 29.71 0.71
N ASN A 123 0.51 30.03 -0.22
CA ASN A 123 -0.83 30.50 0.12
C ASN A 123 -1.72 29.32 0.61
N PRO A 124 -2.12 29.28 1.90
CA PRO A 124 -2.92 28.19 2.44
C PRO A 124 -4.26 27.96 1.72
N ARG A 125 -4.86 29.03 1.16
CA ARG A 125 -6.16 28.91 0.47
C ARG A 125 -6.09 28.10 -0.84
N HIS A 126 -4.92 27.99 -1.43
CA HIS A 126 -4.69 27.22 -2.67
C HIS A 126 -4.25 25.78 -2.40
N ARG A 127 -4.02 25.41 -1.13
CA ARG A 127 -3.65 24.05 -0.76
C ARG A 127 -4.83 23.09 -0.99
N LYS A 128 -4.52 21.83 -1.19
CA LYS A 128 -5.50 20.76 -1.39
C LYS A 128 -5.40 19.74 -0.27
N PRO A 129 -6.45 18.93 -0.04
CA PRO A 129 -6.41 17.86 0.94
C PRO A 129 -5.21 16.91 0.73
N VAL A 130 -4.56 16.54 1.81
CA VAL A 130 -3.53 15.50 1.85
C VAL A 130 -4.20 14.19 2.20
N LYS A 131 -4.01 13.19 1.34
CA LYS A 131 -4.63 11.86 1.45
C LYS A 131 -3.60 10.79 1.18
N VAL A 132 -3.53 9.78 2.03
CA VAL A 132 -2.67 8.61 1.84
C VAL A 132 -3.54 7.37 1.73
N LEU A 133 -3.40 6.62 0.63
CA LEU A 133 -4.13 5.38 0.42
C LEU A 133 -3.44 4.24 1.17
N LEU A 134 -4.16 3.58 2.06
CA LEU A 134 -3.72 2.41 2.82
C LEU A 134 -4.48 1.17 2.33
N PRO A 135 -3.84 0.23 1.65
CA PRO A 135 -4.47 -1.03 1.30
C PRO A 135 -4.82 -1.87 2.53
N VAL A 136 -5.97 -2.51 2.49
CA VAL A 136 -6.50 -3.38 3.55
C VAL A 136 -6.68 -4.79 3.02
N ASN A 137 -6.03 -5.76 3.63
CA ASN A 137 -6.23 -7.17 3.33
C ASN A 137 -7.58 -7.63 3.87
N LEU A 138 -8.54 -7.86 2.99
CA LEU A 138 -9.91 -8.23 3.34
C LEU A 138 -10.01 -9.64 3.94
N ARG A 139 -9.01 -10.50 3.76
CA ARG A 139 -9.02 -11.87 4.34
C ARG A 139 -9.06 -11.86 5.87
N LYS A 140 -8.64 -10.75 6.49
CA LYS A 140 -8.78 -10.54 7.94
C LYS A 140 -10.22 -10.28 8.40
N LEU A 141 -11.04 -9.71 7.52
CA LEU A 141 -12.45 -9.38 7.79
C LEU A 141 -13.40 -10.43 7.23
N PHE A 142 -13.06 -11.03 6.11
CA PHE A 142 -13.85 -12.03 5.39
C PHE A 142 -13.01 -13.28 5.20
N PRO A 143 -13.30 -14.39 5.92
CA PRO A 143 -12.54 -15.62 5.79
C PRO A 143 -12.45 -16.10 4.35
N SER A 144 -11.23 -16.13 3.80
CA SER A 144 -10.98 -16.54 2.42
C SER A 144 -9.55 -17.07 2.29
N LYS A 145 -9.36 -18.11 1.50
CA LYS A 145 -8.06 -18.67 1.12
C LYS A 145 -7.61 -18.20 -0.27
N THR A 146 -8.40 -17.34 -0.93
CA THR A 146 -8.09 -16.92 -2.30
C THR A 146 -6.69 -16.33 -2.43
N LEU A 147 -5.96 -16.71 -3.46
CA LEU A 147 -4.69 -16.10 -3.87
C LEU A 147 -4.89 -14.98 -4.88
N ARG A 148 -6.14 -14.78 -5.34
CA ARG A 148 -6.51 -13.65 -6.18
C ARG A 148 -6.54 -12.37 -5.38
N ASN A 149 -6.59 -11.22 -6.08
CA ASN A 149 -6.74 -9.93 -5.43
C ASN A 149 -8.00 -9.88 -4.55
N PHE A 150 -7.81 -9.72 -3.24
CA PHE A 150 -8.88 -9.51 -2.28
C PHE A 150 -8.46 -8.45 -1.27
N ALA A 151 -8.17 -7.26 -1.79
CA ALA A 151 -7.80 -6.09 -1.02
C ALA A 151 -8.72 -4.91 -1.32
N SER A 152 -9.02 -4.11 -0.30
CA SER A 152 -9.67 -2.81 -0.41
C SER A 152 -8.71 -1.73 0.08
N TYR A 153 -9.21 -0.53 0.36
CA TYR A 153 -8.37 0.55 0.85
C TYR A 153 -9.14 1.47 1.80
N ILE A 154 -8.38 2.17 2.64
CA ILE A 154 -8.82 3.29 3.47
C ILE A 154 -7.95 4.49 3.08
N THR A 155 -8.53 5.68 3.09
CA THR A 155 -7.83 6.90 2.71
C THR A 155 -7.96 7.93 3.83
N PRO A 156 -7.08 7.91 4.85
CA PRO A 156 -6.98 9.02 5.80
C PRO A 156 -6.72 10.32 5.08
N GLU A 157 -7.38 11.37 5.53
CA GLU A 157 -7.42 12.67 4.86
C GLU A 157 -7.32 13.81 5.87
N ILE A 158 -6.55 14.84 5.52
CA ILE A 158 -6.53 16.14 6.22
C ILE A 158 -6.56 17.28 5.22
N ASP A 159 -7.37 18.30 5.52
CA ASP A 159 -7.41 19.52 4.73
C ASP A 159 -6.55 20.62 5.39
N PRO A 160 -5.39 20.97 4.82
CA PRO A 160 -4.50 21.96 5.41
C PRO A 160 -5.06 23.39 5.41
N ARG A 161 -6.18 23.64 4.75
CA ARG A 161 -6.88 24.94 4.75
C ARG A 161 -7.62 25.18 6.07
N LEU A 162 -7.89 24.12 6.83
CA LEU A 162 -8.59 24.20 8.12
C LEU A 162 -7.69 24.58 9.31
N GLY A 163 -6.38 24.66 9.09
CA GLY A 163 -5.39 25.03 10.10
C GLY A 163 -4.24 24.05 10.23
N ALA A 164 -3.32 24.37 11.14
CA ALA A 164 -2.19 23.50 11.47
C ALA A 164 -2.64 22.32 12.34
N CYS A 165 -2.05 21.17 12.10
CA CYS A 165 -2.30 19.94 12.86
C CYS A 165 -0.96 19.43 13.43
N SER A 166 -0.93 19.10 14.70
CA SER A 166 0.23 18.47 15.33
C SER A 166 0.40 17.03 14.85
N PHE A 167 1.60 16.48 15.01
CA PHE A 167 1.85 15.08 14.67
C PHE A 167 0.98 14.09 15.47
N GLN A 168 0.71 14.40 16.75
CA GLN A 168 -0.16 13.58 17.58
C GLN A 168 -1.61 13.60 17.10
N GLU A 169 -2.10 14.75 16.66
CA GLU A 169 -3.44 14.84 16.06
C GLU A 169 -3.53 14.09 14.73
N LEU A 170 -2.46 14.10 13.90
CA LEU A 170 -2.39 13.27 12.70
C LEU A 170 -2.45 11.77 13.03
N CYS A 171 -1.72 11.33 14.06
CA CYS A 171 -1.78 9.94 14.52
C CYS A 171 -3.21 9.57 14.95
N ALA A 172 -3.86 10.42 15.75
CA ALA A 172 -5.23 10.22 16.20
C ALA A 172 -6.22 10.19 15.02
N LEU A 173 -6.09 11.11 14.06
CA LEU A 173 -6.91 11.16 12.86
C LEU A 173 -6.80 9.85 12.05
N VAL A 174 -5.58 9.39 11.78
CA VAL A 174 -5.36 8.14 11.04
C VAL A 174 -5.94 6.96 11.81
N HIS A 175 -5.70 6.87 13.12
CA HIS A 175 -6.21 5.81 13.98
C HIS A 175 -7.75 5.74 13.97
N HIS A 176 -8.42 6.87 14.18
CA HIS A 176 -9.88 6.93 14.15
C HIS A 176 -10.45 6.59 12.77
N LYS A 177 -9.84 7.10 11.71
CA LYS A 177 -10.27 6.79 10.34
C LYS A 177 -10.14 5.30 10.04
N MET A 178 -9.02 4.69 10.43
CA MET A 178 -8.81 3.25 10.32
C MET A 178 -9.85 2.47 11.14
N GLY A 179 -10.10 2.85 12.39
CA GLY A 179 -11.11 2.21 13.24
C GLY A 179 -12.52 2.28 12.67
N LEU A 180 -12.91 3.44 12.13
CA LEU A 180 -14.24 3.66 11.56
C LEU A 180 -14.48 2.91 10.25
N GLU A 181 -13.46 2.76 9.41
CA GLU A 181 -13.62 2.18 8.08
C GLU A 181 -13.17 0.72 7.97
N ASN A 182 -12.26 0.25 8.83
CA ASN A 182 -11.73 -1.11 8.79
C ASN A 182 -12.68 -2.11 9.48
N ASN A 183 -13.91 -2.17 8.98
CA ASN A 183 -14.92 -3.10 9.47
C ASN A 183 -15.66 -3.77 8.31
N ARG A 184 -16.35 -4.88 8.60
CA ARG A 184 -17.03 -5.68 7.57
C ARG A 184 -18.10 -4.91 6.81
N TRP A 185 -18.87 -4.05 7.45
CA TRP A 185 -19.98 -3.34 6.80
C TRP A 185 -19.45 -2.31 5.80
N THR A 186 -18.56 -1.46 6.24
CA THR A 186 -17.97 -0.40 5.38
C THR A 186 -17.19 -1.01 4.21
N MET A 187 -16.36 -2.02 4.48
CA MET A 187 -15.58 -2.66 3.42
C MET A 187 -16.48 -3.40 2.43
N ARG A 188 -17.52 -4.11 2.92
CA ARG A 188 -18.49 -4.78 2.05
C ARG A 188 -19.21 -3.78 1.14
N ALA A 189 -19.68 -2.66 1.66
CA ALA A 189 -20.35 -1.63 0.88
C ALA A 189 -19.41 -1.01 -0.19
N LYS A 190 -18.12 -0.80 0.15
CA LYS A 190 -17.11 -0.28 -0.78
C LYS A 190 -16.90 -1.22 -1.97
N PHE A 191 -16.63 -2.50 -1.74
CA PHE A 191 -16.39 -3.41 -2.85
C PHE A 191 -17.67 -3.88 -3.55
N ALA A 192 -18.83 -3.88 -2.89
CA ALA A 192 -20.11 -4.16 -3.53
C ALA A 192 -20.40 -3.21 -4.69
N ALA A 193 -20.01 -1.93 -4.57
CA ALA A 193 -20.13 -0.97 -5.66
C ALA A 193 -19.29 -1.35 -6.90
N ASN A 194 -18.12 -1.99 -6.71
CA ASN A 194 -17.31 -2.50 -7.80
C ASN A 194 -17.97 -3.70 -8.47
N VAL A 195 -18.41 -4.67 -7.67
CA VAL A 195 -19.07 -5.88 -8.16
C VAL A 195 -20.40 -5.54 -8.88
N ALA A 196 -21.19 -4.60 -8.34
CA ALA A 196 -22.41 -4.12 -8.98
C ALA A 196 -22.11 -3.50 -10.36
N SER A 197 -21.02 -2.73 -10.49
CA SER A 197 -20.59 -2.18 -11.78
C SER A 197 -20.22 -3.28 -12.77
N GLU A 198 -19.49 -4.31 -12.35
CA GLU A 198 -19.12 -5.44 -13.22
C GLU A 198 -20.32 -6.30 -13.66
N ARG A 199 -21.32 -6.41 -12.79
CA ARG A 199 -22.58 -7.14 -13.09
C ARG A 199 -23.54 -6.37 -14.01
N SER A 200 -23.28 -5.09 -14.28
CA SER A 200 -24.12 -4.27 -15.16
C SER A 200 -24.26 -4.91 -16.54
N PRO A 201 -25.48 -5.15 -17.03
CA PRO A 201 -25.72 -5.72 -18.36
C PRO A 201 -25.09 -4.89 -19.47
N VAL A 202 -25.10 -3.55 -19.33
CA VAL A 202 -24.50 -2.62 -20.29
C VAL A 202 -22.99 -2.87 -20.41
N LEU A 203 -22.28 -3.01 -19.28
CA LEU A 203 -20.84 -3.28 -19.30
C LEU A 203 -20.48 -4.69 -19.77
N ARG A 204 -21.41 -5.66 -19.65
CA ARG A 204 -21.20 -7.03 -20.15
C ARG A 204 -21.31 -7.14 -21.66
N VAL A 205 -22.25 -6.42 -22.27
CA VAL A 205 -22.49 -6.44 -23.73
C VAL A 205 -21.54 -5.51 -24.48
N MET A 206 -20.94 -4.52 -23.77
CA MET A 206 -20.06 -3.52 -24.39
C MET A 206 -18.80 -4.17 -24.98
N PRO A 207 -18.45 -3.91 -26.25
CA PRO A 207 -17.19 -4.37 -26.85
C PRO A 207 -15.96 -3.93 -26.03
N LEU A 208 -14.95 -4.80 -25.95
CA LEU A 208 -13.80 -4.63 -25.05
C LEU A 208 -13.05 -3.31 -25.31
N PHE A 209 -12.91 -2.88 -26.56
CA PHE A 209 -12.21 -1.63 -26.89
C PHE A 209 -12.95 -0.39 -26.35
N ILE A 210 -14.29 -0.36 -26.44
CA ILE A 210 -15.10 0.74 -25.87
C ILE A 210 -15.05 0.69 -24.35
N LYS A 211 -15.19 -0.51 -23.78
CA LYS A 211 -15.10 -0.73 -22.34
C LYS A 211 -13.76 -0.24 -21.78
N ASN A 212 -12.64 -0.53 -22.45
CA ASN A 212 -11.32 -0.09 -22.02
C ASN A 212 -11.19 1.44 -22.03
N ILE A 213 -11.71 2.12 -23.05
CA ILE A 213 -11.69 3.59 -23.11
C ILE A 213 -12.54 4.18 -21.99
N ALA A 214 -13.77 3.69 -21.81
CA ALA A 214 -14.68 4.16 -20.77
C ALA A 214 -14.11 3.92 -19.35
N MET A 215 -13.60 2.72 -19.09
CA MET A 215 -13.00 2.36 -17.81
C MET A 215 -11.72 3.16 -17.53
N LYS A 216 -10.90 3.42 -18.56
CA LYS A 216 -9.74 4.29 -18.45
C LYS A 216 -10.14 5.71 -18.07
N ALA A 217 -11.14 6.30 -18.74
CA ALA A 217 -11.62 7.65 -18.43
C ALA A 217 -12.16 7.74 -16.99
N VAL A 218 -12.92 6.73 -16.52
CA VAL A 218 -13.40 6.65 -15.14
C VAL A 218 -12.21 6.52 -14.16
N PHE A 219 -11.24 5.69 -14.47
CA PHE A 219 -10.05 5.51 -13.64
C PHE A 219 -9.24 6.81 -13.55
N ASP A 220 -8.98 7.49 -14.67
CA ASP A 220 -8.21 8.75 -14.73
C ASP A 220 -8.92 9.91 -14.00
N THR A 221 -10.25 9.91 -13.95
CA THR A 221 -11.02 10.99 -13.31
C THR A 221 -11.37 10.72 -11.86
N VAL A 222 -11.66 9.48 -11.52
CA VAL A 222 -12.16 9.09 -10.19
C VAL A 222 -11.13 8.28 -9.40
N GLY A 223 -10.36 7.40 -10.04
CA GLY A 223 -9.44 6.49 -9.39
C GLY A 223 -8.17 7.17 -8.91
N GLU A 224 -7.43 7.79 -9.82
CA GLU A 224 -6.11 8.37 -9.54
C GLU A 224 -6.13 9.70 -8.77
N CYS A 225 -7.28 10.38 -8.73
CA CYS A 225 -7.39 11.67 -8.03
C CYS A 225 -7.62 11.54 -6.52
N LYS A 226 -7.78 10.33 -6.00
CA LYS A 226 -8.22 10.08 -4.62
C LYS A 226 -7.14 10.16 -3.56
N SER A 227 -5.87 10.01 -3.92
CA SER A 227 -4.77 10.00 -2.96
C SER A 227 -3.52 10.64 -3.53
N CYS A 228 -2.67 11.19 -2.64
CA CYS A 228 -1.36 11.71 -3.00
C CYS A 228 -0.40 10.58 -3.38
N LEU A 229 -0.49 9.47 -2.66
CA LEU A 229 0.27 8.24 -2.88
C LEU A 229 -0.40 7.05 -2.18
N CYS A 230 0.09 5.84 -2.49
CA CYS A 230 -0.23 4.62 -1.77
C CYS A 230 0.92 4.25 -0.81
N LEU A 231 0.59 3.97 0.46
CA LEU A 231 1.50 3.39 1.44
C LEU A 231 0.99 2.00 1.80
N SER A 232 1.68 0.98 1.35
CA SER A 232 1.31 -0.42 1.55
C SER A 232 2.27 -1.12 2.49
N ASN A 233 1.76 -1.66 3.59
CA ASN A 233 2.57 -2.38 4.57
C ASN A 233 2.18 -3.87 4.60
N LEU A 234 3.08 -4.75 4.16
CA LEU A 234 2.92 -6.21 4.25
C LEU A 234 3.10 -6.74 5.67
N GLY A 235 3.73 -5.95 6.56
CA GLY A 235 4.07 -6.40 7.89
C GLY A 235 5.33 -7.26 7.94
N ARG A 236 5.45 -8.08 8.97
CA ARG A 236 6.58 -9.03 9.14
C ARG A 236 6.39 -10.22 8.22
N VAL A 237 7.43 -10.52 7.46
CA VAL A 237 7.49 -11.73 6.63
C VAL A 237 8.14 -12.85 7.42
N GLU A 238 7.51 -14.00 7.43
CA GLU A 238 8.02 -15.25 8.01
C GLU A 238 8.30 -16.25 6.91
N LEU A 239 9.39 -17.01 7.04
CA LEU A 239 9.74 -18.12 6.18
C LEU A 239 9.91 -19.38 7.03
N PRO A 240 9.81 -20.59 6.43
CA PRO A 240 10.29 -21.82 7.05
C PRO A 240 11.73 -21.66 7.54
N GLU A 241 12.06 -22.23 8.68
CA GLU A 241 13.38 -22.03 9.32
C GLU A 241 14.55 -22.46 8.43
N VAL A 242 14.35 -23.52 7.66
CA VAL A 242 15.35 -24.02 6.71
C VAL A 242 15.71 -23.04 5.59
N MET A 243 14.85 -22.08 5.30
CA MET A 243 15.07 -21.03 4.29
C MET A 243 15.80 -19.81 4.86
N MET A 244 15.68 -19.55 6.17
CA MET A 244 16.18 -18.32 6.81
C MET A 244 17.66 -18.02 6.54
N PRO A 245 18.59 -19.01 6.58
CA PRO A 245 20.02 -18.74 6.36
C PRO A 245 20.34 -18.25 4.93
N TYR A 246 19.46 -18.50 3.96
CA TYR A 246 19.68 -18.17 2.55
C TYR A 246 19.08 -16.83 2.14
N VAL A 247 18.29 -16.19 3.00
CA VAL A 247 17.61 -14.91 2.68
C VAL A 247 18.16 -13.79 3.55
N ARG A 248 18.98 -12.95 2.94
CA ARG A 248 19.60 -11.80 3.64
C ARG A 248 18.65 -10.63 3.81
N ARG A 249 17.79 -10.39 2.83
CA ARG A 249 16.90 -9.22 2.77
C ARG A 249 15.64 -9.53 1.98
N MET A 250 14.56 -8.86 2.33
CA MET A 250 13.34 -8.78 1.54
C MET A 250 12.93 -7.32 1.37
N ASP A 251 12.55 -6.95 0.17
CA ASP A 251 12.00 -5.64 -0.17
C ASP A 251 10.59 -5.79 -0.75
N PHE A 252 9.76 -4.82 -0.48
CA PHE A 252 8.43 -4.73 -1.05
C PHE A 252 8.28 -3.41 -1.78
N ILE A 253 8.30 -3.45 -3.10
CA ILE A 253 8.24 -2.28 -3.95
C ILE A 253 6.94 -2.34 -4.74
N ILE A 254 6.14 -1.28 -4.67
CA ILE A 254 4.90 -1.11 -5.42
C ILE A 254 5.13 -0.12 -6.56
N GLY A 255 4.47 -0.34 -7.70
CA GLY A 255 4.60 0.56 -8.86
C GLY A 255 4.05 1.96 -8.58
N VAL A 256 4.48 2.94 -9.35
CA VAL A 256 3.92 4.29 -9.34
C VAL A 256 2.67 4.39 -10.21
N GLN A 257 1.84 5.39 -9.97
CA GLN A 257 0.65 5.71 -10.77
C GLN A 257 0.95 6.88 -11.72
N ALA A 258 0.14 7.03 -12.76
CA ALA A 258 0.38 8.10 -13.76
C ALA A 258 0.27 9.52 -13.16
N LYS A 259 -0.67 9.73 -12.25
CA LYS A 259 -0.88 11.02 -11.57
C LYS A 259 -0.28 11.10 -10.17
N ALA A 260 0.12 9.97 -9.58
CA ALA A 260 0.81 9.91 -8.30
C ALA A 260 2.20 9.32 -8.52
N PRO A 261 3.23 10.18 -8.75
CA PRO A 261 4.56 9.75 -9.12
C PRO A 261 5.35 9.09 -7.97
N HIS A 262 4.78 9.02 -6.78
CA HIS A 262 5.37 8.40 -5.60
C HIS A 262 4.48 7.30 -5.05
N ASN A 263 5.09 6.22 -4.58
CA ASN A 263 4.44 5.22 -3.74
C ASN A 263 5.42 4.68 -2.71
N CYS A 264 4.89 4.05 -1.65
CA CYS A 264 5.69 3.54 -0.56
C CYS A 264 5.26 2.12 -0.18
N GLY A 265 6.18 1.17 -0.31
CA GLY A 265 6.01 -0.21 0.14
C GLY A 265 6.80 -0.46 1.42
N VAL A 266 6.22 -1.17 2.38
CA VAL A 266 6.86 -1.47 3.67
C VAL A 266 6.82 -2.97 3.92
N VAL A 267 7.95 -3.52 4.35
CA VAL A 267 8.06 -4.91 4.78
C VAL A 267 9.03 -5.02 5.94
N THR A 268 8.75 -5.89 6.89
CA THR A 268 9.68 -6.21 7.96
C THR A 268 10.30 -7.59 7.73
N TRP A 269 11.62 -7.63 7.63
CA TRP A 269 12.40 -8.85 7.53
C TRP A 269 13.45 -8.90 8.65
N GLY A 270 13.47 -9.99 9.39
CA GLY A 270 14.31 -10.09 10.60
C GLY A 270 13.99 -8.94 11.55
N ASP A 271 15.02 -8.21 11.96
CA ASP A 271 14.89 -7.08 12.90
C ASP A 271 14.84 -5.71 12.23
N THR A 272 14.66 -5.68 10.90
CA THR A 272 14.67 -4.44 10.13
C THR A 272 13.35 -4.25 9.37
N ALA A 273 12.77 -3.07 9.49
CA ALA A 273 11.70 -2.60 8.63
C ALA A 273 12.32 -1.87 7.43
N TYR A 274 12.03 -2.37 6.22
CA TYR A 274 12.43 -1.79 4.94
C TYR A 274 11.26 -0.98 4.40
N ILE A 275 11.46 0.32 4.30
CA ILE A 275 10.47 1.29 3.81
C ILE A 275 10.96 1.74 2.44
N ASN A 276 10.35 1.24 1.39
CA ASN A 276 10.75 1.42 0.01
C ASN A 276 9.91 2.51 -0.64
N CYS A 277 10.49 3.69 -0.79
CA CYS A 277 9.89 4.82 -1.50
C CYS A 277 10.33 4.78 -2.97
N ILE A 278 9.38 4.64 -3.87
CA ILE A 278 9.61 4.65 -5.31
C ILE A 278 9.02 5.90 -5.94
N ARG A 279 9.73 6.51 -6.88
CA ARG A 279 9.23 7.65 -7.65
C ARG A 279 9.56 7.56 -9.14
N SER A 280 8.81 8.32 -9.94
CA SER A 280 8.99 8.47 -11.38
C SER A 280 9.39 9.88 -11.82
N ILE A 281 9.74 10.73 -10.87
CA ILE A 281 10.23 12.10 -11.06
C ILE A 281 11.60 12.24 -10.41
N ARG A 282 12.41 13.21 -10.87
CA ARG A 282 13.80 13.39 -10.40
C ARG A 282 13.94 13.93 -8.99
N GLU A 283 12.98 14.74 -8.56
CA GLU A 283 13.02 15.47 -7.30
C GLU A 283 12.79 14.52 -6.11
N PRO A 284 13.78 14.34 -5.18
CA PRO A 284 13.66 13.45 -4.01
C PRO A 284 13.05 14.15 -2.78
N GLU A 285 12.30 15.22 -2.99
CA GLU A 285 11.88 16.10 -1.89
C GLU A 285 10.95 15.39 -0.90
N LEU A 286 10.05 14.53 -1.40
CA LEU A 286 9.09 13.83 -0.53
C LEU A 286 9.82 12.82 0.38
N GLU A 287 10.75 12.04 -0.17
CA GLU A 287 11.54 11.08 0.59
C GLU A 287 12.41 11.79 1.63
N TYR A 288 12.96 12.96 1.28
CA TYR A 288 13.72 13.79 2.21
C TYR A 288 12.87 14.31 3.37
N HIS A 289 11.68 14.85 3.09
CA HIS A 289 10.75 15.28 4.13
C HIS A 289 10.31 14.10 5.01
N PHE A 290 10.02 12.96 4.41
CA PHE A 290 9.63 11.77 5.15
C PHE A 290 10.76 11.27 6.05
N TYR A 291 11.99 11.20 5.55
CA TYR A 291 13.17 10.91 6.36
C TYR A 291 13.30 11.88 7.55
N ARG A 292 13.15 13.19 7.32
CA ARG A 292 13.20 14.21 8.38
C ARG A 292 12.14 13.99 9.46
N VAL A 293 10.92 13.61 9.07
CA VAL A 293 9.87 13.30 10.05
C VAL A 293 10.27 12.10 10.90
N LEU A 294 10.73 11.00 10.28
CA LEU A 294 11.17 9.81 11.02
C LEU A 294 12.35 10.12 11.95
N HIS A 295 13.28 10.95 11.50
CA HIS A 295 14.42 11.38 12.32
C HIS A 295 13.97 12.23 13.51
N ARG A 296 13.03 13.16 13.35
CA ARG A 296 12.43 13.95 14.43
C ARG A 296 11.71 13.08 15.48
N LEU A 297 11.19 11.93 15.07
CA LEU A 297 10.61 10.93 15.97
C LEU A 297 11.66 10.10 16.73
N GLY A 298 12.96 10.42 16.59
CA GLY A 298 14.05 9.71 17.25
C GLY A 298 14.36 8.34 16.67
N LEU A 299 13.86 8.02 15.47
CA LEU A 299 14.12 6.75 14.82
C LEU A 299 15.50 6.76 14.15
N PRO A 300 16.35 5.75 14.39
CA PRO A 300 17.60 5.58 13.65
C PRO A 300 17.28 5.06 12.23
N VAL A 301 17.50 5.90 11.24
CA VAL A 301 17.19 5.58 9.83
C VAL A 301 18.48 5.46 9.04
N LYS A 302 18.72 4.30 8.43
CA LYS A 302 19.75 4.12 7.42
C LYS A 302 19.11 4.24 6.04
N VAL A 303 19.76 4.94 5.12
CA VAL A 303 19.22 5.23 3.78
C VAL A 303 20.08 4.55 2.72
N GLU A 304 19.42 3.88 1.78
CA GLU A 304 20.01 3.36 0.54
C GLU A 304 19.23 3.90 -0.66
N SER A 305 19.92 4.13 -1.79
CA SER A 305 19.28 4.61 -3.00
C SER A 305 19.94 4.02 -4.24
N ASN A 306 19.14 3.85 -5.31
CA ASN A 306 19.63 3.54 -6.65
C ASN A 306 19.78 4.79 -7.53
N MET A 307 19.73 5.99 -6.94
CA MET A 307 19.91 7.25 -7.69
C MET A 307 21.23 7.25 -8.46
N ARG A 308 21.16 7.73 -9.70
CA ARG A 308 22.30 7.88 -10.62
C ARG A 308 22.98 9.23 -10.45
#